data_3181899fff7bb7384c75f05ef9f2b141
#
_entry.id   3181899fff7bb7384c75f05ef9f2b141
#
_cell.length_a   1.000
_cell.length_b   1.000
_cell.length_c   1.000
_cell.angle_alpha   90.00
_cell.angle_beta   90.00
_cell.angle_gamma   90.00
#
_symmetry.space_group_name_H-M   'P 1'
#
loop_
_entity.id
_entity.type
_entity.pdbx_description
1 polymer ?
#
loop_
_entity_poly.entity_id
_entity_poly.type
_entity_poly.pdbx_seq_one_letter_code
_entity_poly.pdbx_strand_id
1 'polypeptide(L)'
;MVANLCMLAAMTAAVVLCSFVASLIPGRPVPEVVFFVVAGVVLGPGCLGVVNATPGLDLVGRLGMGLLFLMAGYELDLRELTGSMGRHAALCWAVSFGAALLLTPALGLGLDQTGVAAFSIALTTTAYGTLVPIMRDRELGGTSVGEVIESYGAMGEILPVVAMSLLLSPSRSLGANVAVLVGFVAFCVFVASRGRWAAEMGSRLSRFLHENAESSSQPTLRAVVALLCALLAIAAVLDLDAVLAAFAAGFILRHVTPDEHGHRLMDKVEALGNGLFVPVFFVYSGIGIELAAVGERPGLLAGFVALLLLIRALPLLTSLALAPETRTMPLGEKISASLYCTMALPLIVALTEAAAACGAMDEQMASVLVCAGALTVLVIPIITSLSVRAVAAHPVDAVHEVMEHPHDLREIVHEHHVHAHEVAEELREERRHLHEEGVQLSSADFLARRAELRRRHRHR
;
A
#
# COMPACT_ATOMS: atom_id res chain seq x y z
N MET A 1 -27.64 -6.93 -19.29
CA MET A 1 -26.76 -5.88 -19.85
C MET A 1 -27.16 -4.49 -19.34
N VAL A 2 -28.38 -4.02 -19.53
CA VAL A 2 -28.84 -2.68 -19.06
C VAL A 2 -28.59 -2.49 -17.56
N ALA A 3 -29.01 -3.46 -16.72
CA ALA A 3 -28.80 -3.39 -15.28
C ALA A 3 -27.32 -3.20 -14.90
N ASN A 4 -26.39 -3.96 -15.53
CA ASN A 4 -24.96 -3.82 -15.25
C ASN A 4 -24.42 -2.43 -15.65
N LEU A 5 -24.92 -1.85 -16.76
CA LEU A 5 -24.54 -0.50 -17.16
C LEU A 5 -25.07 0.56 -16.20
N CYS A 6 -26.31 0.41 -15.70
CA CYS A 6 -26.86 1.32 -14.70
C CYS A 6 -26.06 1.23 -13.37
N MET A 7 -25.73 0.01 -12.92
CA MET A 7 -24.92 -0.19 -11.73
C MET A 7 -23.51 0.38 -11.89
N LEU A 8 -22.84 0.17 -13.03
CA LEU A 8 -21.54 0.75 -13.32
C LEU A 8 -21.61 2.29 -13.37
N ALA A 9 -22.68 2.85 -13.94
CA ALA A 9 -22.89 4.30 -13.94
C ALA A 9 -23.07 4.84 -12.51
N ALA A 10 -23.80 4.12 -11.64
CA ALA A 10 -23.94 4.49 -10.23
C ALA A 10 -22.58 4.45 -9.50
N MET A 11 -21.78 3.40 -9.73
CA MET A 11 -20.45 3.28 -9.13
C MET A 11 -19.51 4.41 -9.58
N THR A 12 -19.46 4.71 -10.89
CA THR A 12 -18.62 5.78 -11.42
C THR A 12 -19.08 7.16 -10.95
N ALA A 13 -20.38 7.39 -10.84
CA ALA A 13 -20.94 8.63 -10.27
C ALA A 13 -20.54 8.77 -8.78
N ALA A 14 -20.60 7.67 -8.01
CA ALA A 14 -20.15 7.65 -6.62
C ALA A 14 -18.65 7.94 -6.50
N VAL A 15 -17.80 7.39 -7.39
CA VAL A 15 -16.36 7.71 -7.43
C VAL A 15 -16.15 9.21 -7.60
N VAL A 16 -16.83 9.86 -8.57
CA VAL A 16 -16.71 11.33 -8.78
C VAL A 16 -17.17 12.09 -7.53
N LEU A 17 -18.28 11.68 -6.92
CA LEU A 17 -18.79 12.31 -5.70
C LEU A 17 -17.80 12.16 -4.53
N CYS A 18 -17.19 10.99 -4.36
CA CYS A 18 -16.19 10.74 -3.31
C CYS A 18 -14.97 11.63 -3.48
N SER A 19 -14.43 11.74 -4.71
CA SER A 19 -13.28 12.61 -4.99
C SER A 19 -13.64 14.09 -4.77
N PHE A 20 -14.88 14.50 -5.09
CA PHE A 20 -15.37 15.84 -4.78
C PHE A 20 -15.43 16.08 -3.26
N VAL A 21 -16.03 15.15 -2.50
CA VAL A 21 -16.11 15.23 -1.03
C VAL A 21 -14.72 15.25 -0.40
N ALA A 22 -13.80 14.38 -0.86
CA ALA A 22 -12.42 14.35 -0.38
C ALA A 22 -11.69 15.69 -0.63
N SER A 23 -11.97 16.36 -1.76
CA SER A 23 -11.38 17.66 -2.09
C SER A 23 -11.87 18.81 -1.19
N LEU A 24 -13.05 18.68 -0.58
CA LEU A 24 -13.59 19.68 0.35
C LEU A 24 -12.93 19.65 1.73
N ILE A 25 -12.20 18.54 2.06
CA ILE A 25 -11.55 18.39 3.37
C ILE A 25 -10.17 19.06 3.33
N PRO A 26 -9.94 20.14 4.12
CA PRO A 26 -8.65 20.82 4.14
C PRO A 26 -7.52 19.88 4.61
N GLY A 27 -6.40 19.89 3.87
CA GLY A 27 -5.22 19.07 4.20
C GLY A 27 -5.35 17.58 3.85
N ARG A 28 -6.48 17.13 3.28
CA ARG A 28 -6.74 15.75 2.83
C ARG A 28 -6.18 14.68 3.77
N PRO A 29 -6.57 14.69 5.07
CA PRO A 29 -6.01 13.74 6.04
C PRO A 29 -6.45 12.29 5.77
N VAL A 30 -7.55 12.11 5.03
CA VAL A 30 -8.17 10.81 4.71
C VAL A 30 -7.89 10.48 3.25
N PRO A 31 -7.25 9.34 2.94
CA PRO A 31 -7.09 8.86 1.57
C PRO A 31 -8.43 8.60 0.89
N GLU A 32 -8.54 8.93 -0.40
CA GLU A 32 -9.78 8.78 -1.18
C GLU A 32 -10.32 7.33 -1.19
N VAL A 33 -9.42 6.35 -1.09
CA VAL A 33 -9.78 4.93 -1.08
C VAL A 33 -10.80 4.58 0.01
N VAL A 34 -10.75 5.24 1.16
CA VAL A 34 -11.72 5.01 2.25
C VAL A 34 -13.12 5.44 1.83
N PHE A 35 -13.23 6.59 1.16
CA PHE A 35 -14.52 7.08 0.64
C PHE A 35 -15.10 6.14 -0.43
N PHE A 36 -14.25 5.54 -1.28
CA PHE A 36 -14.70 4.58 -2.29
C PHE A 36 -15.28 3.32 -1.65
N VAL A 37 -14.61 2.75 -0.63
CA VAL A 37 -15.13 1.58 0.10
C VAL A 37 -16.46 1.93 0.79
N VAL A 38 -16.53 3.09 1.47
CA VAL A 38 -17.78 3.55 2.13
C VAL A 38 -18.91 3.73 1.10
N ALA A 39 -18.60 4.32 -0.06
CA ALA A 39 -19.59 4.46 -1.13
C ALA A 39 -20.09 3.11 -1.63
N GLY A 40 -19.21 2.10 -1.73
CA GLY A 40 -19.61 0.73 -2.05
C GLY A 40 -20.56 0.13 -1.04
N VAL A 41 -20.26 0.29 0.25
CA VAL A 41 -21.15 -0.13 1.35
C VAL A 41 -22.54 0.53 1.24
N VAL A 42 -22.56 1.85 0.99
CA VAL A 42 -23.81 2.61 0.86
C VAL A 42 -24.61 2.19 -0.37
N LEU A 43 -23.96 1.96 -1.51
CA LEU A 43 -24.63 1.52 -2.75
C LEU A 43 -25.02 0.04 -2.72
N GLY A 44 -24.37 -0.75 -1.86
CA GLY A 44 -24.56 -2.18 -1.74
C GLY A 44 -25.89 -2.62 -1.16
N PRO A 45 -26.15 -3.93 -1.14
CA PRO A 45 -27.43 -4.51 -0.69
C PRO A 45 -27.72 -4.27 0.80
N GLY A 46 -26.67 -3.99 1.60
CA GLY A 46 -26.84 -3.71 3.04
C GLY A 46 -27.42 -2.32 3.35
N CYS A 47 -27.44 -1.39 2.38
CA CYS A 47 -27.95 -0.02 2.56
C CYS A 47 -28.99 0.33 1.48
N LEU A 48 -28.55 0.90 0.35
CA LEU A 48 -29.44 1.38 -0.71
C LEU A 48 -29.90 0.27 -1.68
N GLY A 49 -29.14 -0.81 -1.81
CA GLY A 49 -29.43 -1.90 -2.73
C GLY A 49 -29.42 -1.52 -4.23
N VAL A 50 -28.74 -0.42 -4.57
CA VAL A 50 -28.65 0.09 -5.94
C VAL A 50 -27.71 -0.77 -6.78
N VAL A 51 -26.63 -1.28 -6.17
CA VAL A 51 -25.63 -2.10 -6.83
C VAL A 51 -25.52 -3.45 -6.14
N ASN A 52 -25.52 -4.51 -6.95
CA ASN A 52 -25.36 -5.89 -6.51
C ASN A 52 -24.14 -6.51 -7.21
N ALA A 53 -23.53 -7.49 -6.58
CA ALA A 53 -22.46 -8.27 -7.18
C ALA A 53 -22.97 -9.03 -8.41
N THR A 54 -22.35 -8.79 -9.55
CA THR A 54 -22.65 -9.49 -10.81
C THR A 54 -21.35 -9.89 -11.50
N PRO A 55 -21.34 -10.97 -12.32
CA PRO A 55 -20.14 -11.39 -13.03
C PRO A 55 -19.51 -10.30 -13.91
N GLY A 56 -20.33 -9.38 -14.44
CA GLY A 56 -19.84 -8.27 -15.25
C GLY A 56 -19.12 -7.22 -14.45
N LEU A 57 -19.61 -6.87 -13.25
CA LEU A 57 -18.96 -5.93 -12.33
C LEU A 57 -17.74 -6.56 -11.65
N ASP A 58 -17.82 -7.87 -11.33
CA ASP A 58 -16.68 -8.62 -10.80
C ASP A 58 -15.47 -8.56 -11.74
N LEU A 59 -15.69 -8.76 -13.06
CA LEU A 59 -14.62 -8.65 -14.04
C LEU A 59 -13.98 -7.25 -14.04
N VAL A 60 -14.79 -6.19 -13.97
CA VAL A 60 -14.27 -4.81 -13.90
C VAL A 60 -13.49 -4.57 -12.60
N GLY A 61 -14.00 -5.06 -11.47
CA GLY A 61 -13.31 -5.02 -10.18
C GLY A 61 -11.96 -5.74 -10.23
N ARG A 62 -11.91 -6.96 -10.78
CA ARG A 62 -10.65 -7.73 -10.94
C ARG A 62 -9.63 -7.04 -11.84
N LEU A 63 -10.07 -6.36 -12.90
CA LEU A 63 -9.16 -5.55 -13.72
C LEU A 63 -8.63 -4.36 -12.94
N GLY A 64 -9.45 -3.72 -12.10
CA GLY A 64 -9.01 -2.64 -11.20
C GLY A 64 -7.98 -3.11 -10.19
N MET A 65 -8.25 -4.24 -9.53
CA MET A 65 -7.29 -4.91 -8.65
C MET A 65 -6.00 -5.27 -9.40
N GLY A 66 -6.12 -5.83 -10.59
CA GLY A 66 -4.98 -6.18 -11.44
C GLY A 66 -4.11 -4.97 -11.79
N LEU A 67 -4.72 -3.84 -12.16
CA LEU A 67 -3.97 -2.60 -12.44
C LEU A 67 -3.29 -2.04 -11.18
N LEU A 68 -3.97 -2.09 -10.02
CA LEU A 68 -3.38 -1.65 -8.74
C LEU A 68 -2.11 -2.45 -8.42
N PHE A 69 -2.18 -3.77 -8.47
CA PHE A 69 -1.03 -4.62 -8.16
C PHE A 69 0.03 -4.67 -9.28
N LEU A 70 -0.35 -4.40 -10.53
CA LEU A 70 0.61 -4.16 -11.60
C LEU A 70 1.45 -2.91 -11.32
N MET A 71 0.82 -1.80 -10.92
CA MET A 71 1.53 -0.57 -10.55
C MET A 71 2.47 -0.82 -9.37
N ALA A 72 2.00 -1.50 -8.32
CA ALA A 72 2.81 -1.89 -7.18
C ALA A 72 4.01 -2.77 -7.60
N GLY A 73 3.79 -3.76 -8.46
CA GLY A 73 4.87 -4.61 -9.00
C GLY A 73 5.89 -3.86 -9.86
N TYR A 74 5.46 -2.81 -10.56
CA TYR A 74 6.35 -1.94 -11.34
C TYR A 74 7.23 -1.05 -10.45
N GLU A 75 6.73 -0.57 -9.34
CA GLU A 75 7.46 0.30 -8.40
C GLU A 75 8.57 -0.43 -7.64
N LEU A 76 8.55 -1.77 -7.62
CA LEU A 76 9.55 -2.55 -6.89
C LEU A 76 10.94 -2.46 -7.50
N ASP A 77 11.93 -2.11 -6.66
CA ASP A 77 13.34 -2.22 -6.98
C ASP A 77 13.98 -3.44 -6.29
N LEU A 78 14.41 -4.42 -7.11
CA LEU A 78 15.08 -5.63 -6.61
C LEU A 78 16.38 -5.32 -5.84
N ARG A 79 17.05 -4.20 -6.15
CA ARG A 79 18.29 -3.83 -5.47
C ARG A 79 18.02 -3.45 -4.03
N GLU A 80 16.95 -2.72 -3.78
CA GLU A 80 16.51 -2.36 -2.43
C GLU A 80 16.08 -3.59 -1.64
N LEU A 81 15.34 -4.51 -2.28
CA LEU A 81 14.86 -5.74 -1.66
C LEU A 81 16.00 -6.71 -1.30
N THR A 82 17.06 -6.77 -2.09
CA THR A 82 18.22 -7.63 -1.83
C THR A 82 19.29 -6.99 -0.94
N GLY A 83 19.18 -5.70 -0.69
CA GLY A 83 20.05 -4.93 0.21
C GLY A 83 19.97 -5.37 1.67
N SER A 84 20.76 -4.74 2.55
CA SER A 84 20.76 -5.05 3.99
C SER A 84 19.42 -4.74 4.63
N MET A 85 18.81 -3.60 4.29
CA MET A 85 17.49 -3.19 4.81
C MET A 85 16.39 -4.14 4.34
N GLY A 86 16.39 -4.56 3.07
CA GLY A 86 15.44 -5.54 2.55
C GLY A 86 15.53 -6.89 3.25
N ARG A 87 16.75 -7.37 3.57
CA ARG A 87 16.93 -8.61 4.35
C ARG A 87 16.37 -8.48 5.78
N HIS A 88 16.60 -7.36 6.46
CA HIS A 88 16.01 -7.09 7.77
C HIS A 88 14.48 -7.03 7.68
N ALA A 89 13.94 -6.40 6.64
CA ALA A 89 12.50 -6.32 6.38
C ALA A 89 11.88 -7.72 6.15
N ALA A 90 12.54 -8.57 5.36
CA ALA A 90 12.09 -9.95 5.13
C ALA A 90 12.13 -10.79 6.41
N LEU A 91 13.20 -10.67 7.22
CA LEU A 91 13.30 -11.35 8.51
C LEU A 91 12.22 -10.86 9.49
N CYS A 92 12.02 -9.55 9.55
CA CYS A 92 10.97 -8.94 10.37
C CYS A 92 9.59 -9.48 9.98
N TRP A 93 9.29 -9.55 8.68
CA TRP A 93 8.04 -10.13 8.20
C TRP A 93 7.92 -11.61 8.57
N ALA A 94 8.96 -12.40 8.39
CA ALA A 94 8.95 -13.83 8.73
C ALA A 94 8.69 -14.05 10.23
N VAL A 95 9.28 -13.24 11.10
CA VAL A 95 9.03 -13.26 12.55
C VAL A 95 7.58 -12.88 12.87
N SER A 96 7.07 -11.80 12.25
CA SER A 96 5.67 -11.38 12.39
C SER A 96 4.70 -12.46 11.94
N PHE A 97 4.95 -13.07 10.78
CA PHE A 97 4.11 -14.14 10.24
C PHE A 97 4.16 -15.41 11.11
N GLY A 98 5.34 -15.81 11.57
CA GLY A 98 5.49 -16.90 12.52
C GLY A 98 4.76 -16.66 13.84
N ALA A 99 4.84 -15.45 14.38
CA ALA A 99 4.09 -15.04 15.57
C ALA A 99 2.56 -15.08 15.32
N ALA A 100 2.10 -14.58 14.16
CA ALA A 100 0.69 -14.65 13.76
C ALA A 100 0.19 -16.10 13.69
N LEU A 101 0.94 -16.99 13.04
CA LEU A 101 0.59 -18.43 12.93
C LEU A 101 0.49 -19.11 14.29
N LEU A 102 1.33 -18.73 15.26
CA LEU A 102 1.31 -19.30 16.62
C LEU A 102 0.16 -18.73 17.45
N LEU A 103 -0.17 -17.45 17.29
CA LEU A 103 -1.19 -16.76 18.10
C LEU A 103 -2.62 -16.98 17.57
N THR A 104 -2.82 -17.04 16.26
CA THR A 104 -4.16 -17.16 15.66
C THR A 104 -4.97 -18.34 16.17
N PRO A 105 -4.43 -19.58 16.33
CA PRO A 105 -5.18 -20.68 16.90
C PRO A 105 -5.64 -20.45 18.34
N ALA A 106 -4.88 -19.70 19.13
CA ALA A 106 -5.21 -19.38 20.52
C ALA A 106 -6.37 -18.38 20.65
N LEU A 107 -6.75 -17.69 19.56
CA LEU A 107 -7.87 -16.75 19.56
C LEU A 107 -9.24 -17.45 19.58
N GLY A 108 -9.31 -18.77 19.34
CA GLY A 108 -10.56 -19.51 19.37
C GLY A 108 -11.57 -19.14 18.27
N LEU A 109 -11.08 -18.67 17.12
CA LEU A 109 -11.91 -18.21 15.99
C LEU A 109 -12.57 -19.36 15.19
N GLY A 110 -12.28 -20.62 15.53
CA GLY A 110 -12.85 -21.80 14.82
C GLY A 110 -12.30 -22.00 13.41
N LEU A 111 -11.17 -21.39 13.08
CA LEU A 111 -10.53 -21.49 11.76
C LEU A 111 -9.84 -22.84 11.57
N ASP A 112 -9.95 -23.38 10.37
CA ASP A 112 -9.13 -24.51 9.92
C ASP A 112 -7.67 -24.05 9.64
N GLN A 113 -6.82 -24.97 9.20
CA GLN A 113 -5.40 -24.63 8.92
C GLN A 113 -5.26 -23.54 7.84
N THR A 114 -6.10 -23.61 6.80
CA THR A 114 -6.08 -22.63 5.70
C THR A 114 -6.60 -21.26 6.18
N GLY A 115 -7.65 -21.25 7.00
CA GLY A 115 -8.18 -20.05 7.64
C GLY A 115 -7.18 -19.40 8.61
N VAL A 116 -6.45 -20.20 9.39
CA VAL A 116 -5.37 -19.71 10.25
C VAL A 116 -4.26 -19.07 9.40
N ALA A 117 -3.89 -19.68 8.27
CA ALA A 117 -2.91 -19.10 7.36
C ALA A 117 -3.42 -17.78 6.76
N ALA A 118 -4.67 -17.74 6.27
CA ALA A 118 -5.29 -16.54 5.71
C ALA A 118 -5.34 -15.39 6.72
N PHE A 119 -5.82 -15.65 7.94
CA PHE A 119 -5.88 -14.65 9.00
C PHE A 119 -4.48 -14.15 9.41
N SER A 120 -3.50 -15.04 9.48
CA SER A 120 -2.11 -14.70 9.80
C SER A 120 -1.44 -13.87 8.69
N ILE A 121 -1.74 -14.16 7.43
CA ILE A 121 -1.29 -13.35 6.30
C ILE A 121 -1.91 -11.94 6.43
N ALA A 122 -3.23 -11.84 6.70
CA ALA A 122 -3.92 -10.56 6.86
C ALA A 122 -3.26 -9.68 7.94
N LEU A 123 -2.85 -10.25 9.07
CA LEU A 123 -2.17 -9.55 10.16
C LEU A 123 -0.76 -9.05 9.81
N THR A 124 -0.14 -9.55 8.74
CA THR A 124 1.24 -9.24 8.37
C THR A 124 1.37 -8.48 7.07
N THR A 125 0.24 -8.15 6.44
CA THR A 125 0.20 -7.42 5.17
C THR A 125 0.54 -5.94 5.34
N THR A 126 1.10 -5.38 4.28
CA THR A 126 1.25 -3.93 4.06
C THR A 126 0.82 -3.64 2.63
N ALA A 127 0.05 -2.60 2.40
CA ALA A 127 -0.31 -2.17 1.05
C ALA A 127 0.63 -1.05 0.60
N TYR A 128 1.79 -1.42 0.09
CA TYR A 128 2.81 -0.47 -0.37
C TYR A 128 2.29 0.43 -1.50
N GLY A 129 1.54 -0.13 -2.46
CA GLY A 129 0.94 0.63 -3.55
C GLY A 129 0.04 1.78 -3.10
N THR A 130 -0.60 1.70 -1.91
CA THR A 130 -1.36 2.82 -1.33
C THR A 130 -0.50 3.78 -0.52
N LEU A 131 0.67 3.34 -0.07
CA LEU A 131 1.62 4.19 0.66
C LEU A 131 2.37 5.14 -0.27
N VAL A 132 2.66 4.73 -1.50
CA VAL A 132 3.42 5.55 -2.47
C VAL A 132 2.77 6.91 -2.73
N PRO A 133 1.46 7.03 -3.04
CA PRO A 133 0.80 8.32 -3.15
C PRO A 133 0.89 9.15 -1.86
N ILE A 134 0.69 8.53 -0.69
CA ILE A 134 0.79 9.20 0.61
C ILE A 134 2.21 9.72 0.86
N MET A 135 3.22 8.95 0.47
CA MET A 135 4.63 9.37 0.55
C MET A 135 4.92 10.57 -0.35
N ARG A 136 4.38 10.56 -1.58
CA ARG A 136 4.48 11.70 -2.50
C ARG A 136 3.80 12.96 -1.94
N ASP A 137 2.55 12.84 -1.48
CA ASP A 137 1.76 13.96 -0.93
C ASP A 137 2.38 14.56 0.34
N ARG A 138 3.09 13.75 1.11
CA ARG A 138 3.76 14.17 2.36
C ARG A 138 5.25 14.45 2.20
N GLU A 139 5.76 14.43 0.98
CA GLU A 139 7.17 14.66 0.65
C GLU A 139 8.12 13.77 1.48
N LEU A 140 7.74 12.51 1.72
CA LEU A 140 8.55 11.56 2.47
C LEU A 140 9.65 10.90 1.62
N GLY A 141 9.63 11.04 0.30
CA GLY A 141 10.65 10.51 -0.59
C GLY A 141 12.04 11.03 -0.22
N GLY A 142 13.02 10.12 -0.14
CA GLY A 142 14.41 10.45 0.25
C GLY A 142 14.57 10.82 1.73
N THR A 143 13.56 10.60 2.57
CA THR A 143 13.70 10.69 4.03
C THR A 143 13.93 9.30 4.63
N SER A 144 14.46 9.23 5.85
CA SER A 144 14.62 7.95 6.57
C SER A 144 13.31 7.18 6.76
N VAL A 145 12.19 7.90 6.91
CA VAL A 145 10.86 7.29 6.96
C VAL A 145 10.48 6.69 5.61
N GLY A 146 10.75 7.41 4.52
CA GLY A 146 10.49 6.96 3.16
C GLY A 146 11.27 5.69 2.81
N GLU A 147 12.58 5.67 3.05
CA GLU A 147 13.45 4.51 2.80
C GLU A 147 12.99 3.25 3.56
N VAL A 148 12.53 3.42 4.82
CA VAL A 148 11.96 2.33 5.59
C VAL A 148 10.64 1.85 4.99
N ILE A 149 9.74 2.76 4.60
CA ILE A 149 8.46 2.39 3.98
C ILE A 149 8.70 1.67 2.65
N GLU A 150 9.65 2.11 1.83
CA GLU A 150 10.03 1.46 0.58
C GLU A 150 10.48 0.01 0.82
N SER A 151 11.41 -0.22 1.73
CA SER A 151 11.94 -1.57 1.98
C SER A 151 10.97 -2.48 2.75
N TYR A 152 10.44 -2.01 3.91
CA TYR A 152 9.58 -2.82 4.77
C TYR A 152 8.14 -2.91 4.24
N GLY A 153 7.65 -1.87 3.56
CA GLY A 153 6.36 -1.86 2.89
C GLY A 153 6.35 -2.82 1.70
N ALA A 154 7.36 -2.74 0.83
CA ALA A 154 7.48 -3.63 -0.32
C ALA A 154 7.61 -5.11 0.10
N MET A 155 8.45 -5.44 1.11
CA MET A 155 8.50 -6.80 1.65
C MET A 155 7.19 -7.23 2.30
N GLY A 156 6.50 -6.30 2.97
CA GLY A 156 5.18 -6.53 3.57
C GLY A 156 4.05 -6.66 2.56
N GLU A 157 4.27 -6.40 1.28
CA GLU A 157 3.34 -6.65 0.18
C GLU A 157 3.69 -7.92 -0.58
N ILE A 158 4.95 -8.11 -0.97
CA ILE A 158 5.40 -9.25 -1.77
C ILE A 158 5.27 -10.57 -1.00
N LEU A 159 5.78 -10.61 0.23
CA LEU A 159 5.84 -11.89 0.97
C LEU A 159 4.45 -12.42 1.34
N PRO A 160 3.46 -11.60 1.76
CA PRO A 160 2.07 -12.02 1.86
C PRO A 160 1.49 -12.55 0.55
N VAL A 161 1.73 -11.91 -0.60
CA VAL A 161 1.24 -12.37 -1.91
C VAL A 161 1.82 -13.74 -2.25
N VAL A 162 3.11 -13.95 -2.00
CA VAL A 162 3.75 -15.27 -2.16
C VAL A 162 3.14 -16.29 -1.19
N ALA A 163 2.91 -15.92 0.06
CA ALA A 163 2.30 -16.78 1.06
C ALA A 163 0.84 -17.15 0.69
N MET A 164 0.04 -16.20 0.17
CA MET A 164 -1.30 -16.47 -0.35
C MET A 164 -1.27 -17.55 -1.44
N SER A 165 -0.41 -17.37 -2.43
CA SER A 165 -0.30 -18.31 -3.55
C SER A 165 0.18 -19.71 -3.13
N LEU A 166 0.93 -19.82 -2.03
CA LEU A 166 1.40 -21.10 -1.50
C LEU A 166 0.39 -21.78 -0.58
N LEU A 167 -0.32 -21.01 0.26
CA LEU A 167 -1.08 -21.54 1.39
C LEU A 167 -2.59 -21.54 1.17
N LEU A 168 -3.12 -20.69 0.26
CA LEU A 168 -4.56 -20.60 0.00
C LEU A 168 -5.02 -21.41 -1.22
N SER A 169 -4.17 -22.25 -1.82
CA SER A 169 -4.57 -23.18 -2.89
C SER A 169 -4.84 -24.57 -2.32
N PRO A 170 -6.08 -24.89 -1.93
CA PRO A 170 -6.43 -26.13 -1.23
C PRO A 170 -6.36 -27.38 -2.13
N SER A 171 -6.37 -27.17 -3.45
CA SER A 171 -6.45 -28.26 -4.45
C SER A 171 -5.16 -29.05 -4.59
N ARG A 172 -4.03 -28.57 -4.04
CA ARG A 172 -2.68 -29.14 -4.25
C ARG A 172 -1.92 -29.33 -2.94
N SER A 173 -0.99 -30.28 -2.95
CA SER A 173 0.00 -30.38 -1.87
C SER A 173 0.95 -29.17 -1.87
N LEU A 174 1.49 -28.79 -0.71
CA LEU A 174 2.43 -27.68 -0.58
C LEU A 174 3.61 -27.80 -1.56
N GLY A 175 4.16 -29.02 -1.76
CA GLY A 175 5.24 -29.23 -2.73
C GLY A 175 4.83 -28.94 -4.17
N ALA A 176 3.59 -29.27 -4.56
CA ALA A 176 3.06 -28.95 -5.89
C ALA A 176 2.84 -27.45 -6.04
N ASN A 177 2.33 -26.76 -5.02
CA ASN A 177 2.18 -25.28 -5.05
C ASN A 177 3.55 -24.60 -5.19
N VAL A 178 4.56 -25.04 -4.46
CA VAL A 178 5.93 -24.53 -4.60
C VAL A 178 6.45 -24.76 -6.02
N ALA A 179 6.26 -25.95 -6.60
CA ALA A 179 6.72 -26.23 -7.97
C ALA A 179 6.03 -25.33 -9.02
N VAL A 180 4.71 -25.12 -8.90
CA VAL A 180 3.95 -24.25 -9.80
C VAL A 180 4.38 -22.79 -9.63
N LEU A 181 4.55 -22.31 -8.40
CA LEU A 181 5.02 -20.95 -8.12
C LEU A 181 6.43 -20.72 -8.70
N VAL A 182 7.36 -21.65 -8.45
CA VAL A 182 8.73 -21.57 -8.99
C VAL A 182 8.70 -21.58 -10.52
N GLY A 183 7.89 -22.45 -11.12
CA GLY A 183 7.69 -22.49 -12.57
C GLY A 183 7.13 -21.19 -13.13
N PHE A 184 6.14 -20.59 -12.46
CA PHE A 184 5.55 -19.31 -12.84
C PHE A 184 6.57 -18.16 -12.72
N VAL A 185 7.29 -18.08 -11.61
CA VAL A 185 8.34 -17.07 -11.43
C VAL A 185 9.46 -17.23 -12.45
N ALA A 186 9.90 -18.45 -12.71
CA ALA A 186 10.90 -18.74 -13.73
C ALA A 186 10.42 -18.32 -15.13
N PHE A 187 9.16 -18.58 -15.46
CA PHE A 187 8.53 -18.12 -16.69
C PHE A 187 8.51 -16.58 -16.77
N CYS A 188 8.12 -15.87 -15.72
CA CYS A 188 8.11 -14.40 -15.68
C CYS A 188 9.52 -13.82 -15.86
N VAL A 189 10.52 -14.39 -15.17
CA VAL A 189 11.93 -13.98 -15.31
C VAL A 189 12.44 -14.26 -16.74
N PHE A 190 12.06 -15.39 -17.32
CA PHE A 190 12.39 -15.71 -18.71
C PHE A 190 11.79 -14.69 -19.69
N VAL A 191 10.51 -14.34 -19.52
CA VAL A 191 9.82 -13.32 -20.36
C VAL A 191 10.49 -11.95 -20.20
N ALA A 192 10.78 -11.53 -18.95
CA ALA A 192 11.47 -10.28 -18.65
C ALA A 192 12.87 -10.24 -19.29
N SER A 193 13.66 -11.31 -19.15
CA SER A 193 15.02 -11.37 -19.72
C SER A 193 15.01 -11.37 -21.26
N ARG A 194 14.05 -12.05 -21.88
CA ARG A 194 13.92 -12.05 -23.34
C ARG A 194 13.42 -10.72 -23.87
N GLY A 195 12.48 -10.07 -23.16
CA GLY A 195 12.01 -8.74 -23.50
C GLY A 195 13.14 -7.71 -23.47
N ARG A 196 13.97 -7.75 -22.42
CA ARG A 196 15.15 -6.88 -22.29
C ARG A 196 16.18 -7.12 -23.42
N TRP A 197 16.52 -8.36 -23.70
CA TRP A 197 17.41 -8.73 -24.80
C TRP A 197 16.87 -8.26 -26.16
N ALA A 198 15.57 -8.38 -26.40
CA ALA A 198 14.92 -7.88 -27.60
C ALA A 198 14.93 -6.35 -27.69
N ALA A 199 14.79 -5.65 -26.56
CA ALA A 199 14.89 -4.20 -26.48
C ALA A 199 16.32 -3.71 -26.78
N GLU A 200 17.34 -4.34 -26.21
CA GLU A 200 18.77 -4.02 -26.40
C GLU A 200 19.24 -4.27 -27.84
N MET A 201 18.68 -5.29 -28.53
CA MET A 201 19.04 -5.61 -29.92
C MET A 201 18.35 -4.73 -30.98
N GLY A 202 17.63 -3.67 -30.59
CA GLY A 202 16.95 -2.79 -31.55
C GLY A 202 15.88 -3.50 -32.37
N SER A 203 15.20 -4.49 -31.77
CA SER A 203 14.16 -5.28 -32.41
C SER A 203 12.99 -4.41 -32.87
N ARG A 204 12.18 -4.93 -33.81
CA ARG A 204 10.95 -4.26 -34.28
C ARG A 204 10.02 -3.91 -33.09
N LEU A 205 10.06 -4.69 -32.00
CA LEU A 205 9.28 -4.46 -30.80
C LEU A 205 9.79 -3.23 -30.03
N SER A 206 11.12 -3.08 -29.85
CA SER A 206 11.72 -1.89 -29.24
C SER A 206 11.40 -0.64 -30.06
N ARG A 207 11.55 -0.71 -31.38
CA ARG A 207 11.22 0.38 -32.29
C ARG A 207 9.73 0.72 -32.23
N PHE A 208 8.85 -0.28 -32.20
CA PHE A 208 7.41 -0.09 -32.01
C PHE A 208 7.08 0.62 -30.69
N LEU A 209 7.72 0.23 -29.58
CA LEU A 209 7.54 0.87 -28.29
C LEU A 209 8.11 2.30 -28.27
N HIS A 210 9.26 2.54 -28.92
CA HIS A 210 9.88 3.87 -29.04
C HIS A 210 9.09 4.83 -29.93
N GLU A 211 8.78 4.43 -31.17
CA GLU A 211 8.12 5.29 -32.17
C GLU A 211 6.67 5.62 -31.76
N ASN A 212 6.04 4.76 -30.94
CA ASN A 212 4.65 4.92 -30.53
C ASN A 212 4.46 5.38 -29.07
N ALA A 213 5.53 5.70 -28.36
CA ALA A 213 5.44 6.20 -26.97
C ALA A 213 4.62 7.51 -26.90
N GLU A 214 4.68 8.35 -27.91
CA GLU A 214 3.95 9.63 -28.02
C GLU A 214 2.71 9.55 -28.95
N SER A 215 2.46 8.38 -29.54
CA SER A 215 1.33 8.20 -30.46
C SER A 215 -0.01 8.35 -29.74
N SER A 216 -0.93 9.10 -30.34
CA SER A 216 -2.32 9.23 -29.88
C SER A 216 -3.08 7.89 -29.85
N SER A 217 -2.61 6.88 -30.59
CA SER A 217 -3.20 5.53 -30.63
C SER A 217 -2.89 4.67 -29.39
N GLN A 218 -1.97 5.11 -28.51
CA GLN A 218 -1.64 4.46 -27.22
C GLN A 218 -1.31 2.95 -27.31
N PRO A 219 -0.49 2.47 -28.27
CA PRO A 219 -0.25 1.04 -28.44
C PRO A 219 0.51 0.43 -27.25
N THR A 220 1.36 1.19 -26.57
CA THR A 220 2.08 0.77 -25.38
C THR A 220 1.13 0.44 -24.23
N LEU A 221 0.11 1.28 -23.98
CA LEU A 221 -0.90 1.01 -22.95
C LEU A 221 -1.69 -0.26 -23.26
N ARG A 222 -2.04 -0.48 -24.55
CA ARG A 222 -2.70 -1.73 -24.99
C ARG A 222 -1.83 -2.96 -24.71
N ALA A 223 -0.52 -2.86 -24.96
CA ALA A 223 0.42 -3.95 -24.68
C ALA A 223 0.50 -4.26 -23.16
N VAL A 224 0.48 -3.23 -22.32
CA VAL A 224 0.45 -3.41 -20.85
C VAL A 224 -0.83 -4.13 -20.40
N VAL A 225 -1.99 -3.68 -20.88
CA VAL A 225 -3.28 -4.32 -20.56
C VAL A 225 -3.32 -5.76 -21.08
N ALA A 226 -2.81 -6.00 -22.29
CA ALA A 226 -2.72 -7.35 -22.85
C ALA A 226 -1.79 -8.26 -22.03
N LEU A 227 -0.64 -7.76 -21.57
CA LEU A 227 0.28 -8.48 -20.67
C LEU A 227 -0.42 -8.83 -19.35
N LEU A 228 -1.10 -7.87 -18.72
CA LEU A 228 -1.88 -8.09 -17.50
C LEU A 228 -2.93 -9.17 -17.71
N CYS A 229 -3.78 -9.03 -18.71
CA CYS A 229 -4.83 -10.03 -19.01
C CYS A 229 -4.26 -11.42 -19.32
N ALA A 230 -3.15 -11.49 -20.04
CA ALA A 230 -2.50 -12.78 -20.34
C ALA A 230 -1.97 -13.46 -19.07
N LEU A 231 -1.32 -12.71 -18.16
CA LEU A 231 -0.81 -13.28 -16.92
C LEU A 231 -1.93 -13.63 -15.94
N LEU A 232 -2.99 -12.84 -15.85
CA LEU A 232 -4.19 -13.19 -15.09
C LEU A 232 -4.84 -14.48 -15.62
N ALA A 233 -4.93 -14.64 -16.93
CA ALA A 233 -5.46 -15.86 -17.55
C ALA A 233 -4.55 -17.08 -17.28
N ILE A 234 -3.23 -16.92 -17.36
CA ILE A 234 -2.27 -17.99 -17.03
C ILE A 234 -2.39 -18.37 -15.55
N ALA A 235 -2.47 -17.39 -14.65
CA ALA A 235 -2.64 -17.64 -13.23
C ALA A 235 -3.96 -18.39 -12.94
N ALA A 236 -5.06 -18.00 -13.57
CA ALA A 236 -6.33 -18.69 -13.45
C ALA A 236 -6.26 -20.15 -13.91
N VAL A 237 -5.55 -20.44 -15.03
CA VAL A 237 -5.33 -21.81 -15.51
C VAL A 237 -4.44 -22.63 -14.57
N LEU A 238 -3.45 -21.96 -13.96
CA LEU A 238 -2.51 -22.58 -13.01
C LEU A 238 -3.03 -22.57 -11.57
N ASP A 239 -4.28 -22.16 -11.31
CA ASP A 239 -4.86 -22.03 -9.97
C ASP A 239 -3.92 -21.26 -9.00
N LEU A 240 -3.33 -20.18 -9.53
CA LEU A 240 -2.52 -19.21 -8.79
C LEU A 240 -3.34 -17.97 -8.51
N ASP A 241 -2.93 -17.23 -7.48
CA ASP A 241 -3.59 -16.00 -7.10
C ASP A 241 -3.43 -14.89 -8.17
N ALA A 242 -4.52 -14.16 -8.42
CA ALA A 242 -4.57 -13.08 -9.41
C ALA A 242 -3.65 -11.90 -9.03
N VAL A 243 -3.45 -11.66 -7.72
CA VAL A 243 -2.56 -10.60 -7.23
C VAL A 243 -1.12 -10.89 -7.63
N LEU A 244 -0.68 -12.15 -7.46
CA LEU A 244 0.66 -12.58 -7.88
C LEU A 244 0.88 -12.35 -9.38
N ALA A 245 -0.11 -12.68 -10.20
CA ALA A 245 -0.02 -12.50 -11.65
C ALA A 245 0.07 -11.02 -12.04
N ALA A 246 -0.73 -10.18 -11.42
CA ALA A 246 -0.72 -8.74 -11.64
C ALA A 246 0.62 -8.11 -11.21
N PHE A 247 1.13 -8.52 -10.06
CA PHE A 247 2.45 -8.12 -9.56
C PHE A 247 3.58 -8.51 -10.53
N ALA A 248 3.53 -9.76 -11.01
CA ALA A 248 4.48 -10.25 -12.00
C ALA A 248 4.40 -9.47 -13.33
N ALA A 249 3.21 -9.05 -13.76
CA ALA A 249 3.04 -8.20 -14.94
C ALA A 249 3.76 -6.86 -14.77
N GLY A 250 3.63 -6.22 -13.60
CA GLY A 250 4.33 -4.99 -13.27
C GLY A 250 5.85 -5.17 -13.24
N PHE A 251 6.31 -6.23 -12.60
CA PHE A 251 7.73 -6.59 -12.56
C PHE A 251 8.33 -6.81 -13.96
N ILE A 252 7.65 -7.56 -14.83
CA ILE A 252 8.07 -7.76 -16.23
C ILE A 252 8.13 -6.41 -16.95
N LEU A 253 7.09 -5.59 -16.78
CA LEU A 253 6.98 -4.29 -17.43
C LEU A 253 8.17 -3.39 -17.05
N ARG A 254 8.54 -3.31 -15.77
CA ARG A 254 9.71 -2.56 -15.30
C ARG A 254 11.00 -3.01 -15.96
N HIS A 255 11.19 -4.33 -16.12
CA HIS A 255 12.42 -4.88 -16.67
C HIS A 255 12.52 -4.76 -18.20
N VAL A 256 11.38 -4.66 -18.89
CA VAL A 256 11.32 -4.54 -20.36
C VAL A 256 11.32 -3.08 -20.82
N THR A 257 10.85 -2.16 -19.98
CA THR A 257 10.74 -0.75 -20.32
C THR A 257 12.05 -0.01 -19.99
N PRO A 258 12.67 0.69 -20.95
CA PRO A 258 13.84 1.53 -20.68
C PRO A 258 13.49 2.67 -19.71
N ASP A 259 14.44 3.06 -18.83
CA ASP A 259 14.23 4.07 -17.79
C ASP A 259 13.72 5.42 -18.34
N GLU A 260 14.22 5.84 -19.51
CA GLU A 260 13.80 7.10 -20.17
C GLU A 260 12.30 7.17 -20.52
N HIS A 261 11.66 6.01 -20.74
CA HIS A 261 10.25 5.91 -21.16
C HIS A 261 9.34 5.36 -20.06
N GLY A 262 9.94 4.83 -19.00
CA GLY A 262 9.24 4.17 -17.90
C GLY A 262 8.25 5.11 -17.20
N HIS A 263 8.67 6.33 -16.87
CA HIS A 263 7.82 7.32 -16.23
C HIS A 263 6.60 7.68 -17.07
N ARG A 264 6.79 7.97 -18.36
CA ARG A 264 5.67 8.32 -19.26
C ARG A 264 4.67 7.18 -19.45
N LEU A 265 5.16 5.94 -19.50
CA LEU A 265 4.30 4.78 -19.60
C LEU A 265 3.50 4.60 -18.32
N MET A 266 4.15 4.74 -17.16
CA MET A 266 3.50 4.61 -15.88
C MET A 266 2.46 5.70 -15.64
N ASP A 267 2.71 6.96 -16.02
CA ASP A 267 1.73 8.04 -15.97
C ASP A 267 0.42 7.67 -16.72
N LYS A 268 0.55 6.96 -17.85
CA LYS A 268 -0.63 6.50 -18.61
C LYS A 268 -1.35 5.33 -17.94
N VAL A 269 -0.59 4.41 -17.33
CA VAL A 269 -1.14 3.29 -16.58
C VAL A 269 -1.82 3.80 -15.31
N GLU A 270 -1.19 4.74 -14.61
CA GLU A 270 -1.76 5.41 -13.43
C GLU A 270 -3.03 6.18 -13.79
N ALA A 271 -3.05 6.91 -14.92
CA ALA A 271 -4.24 7.61 -15.38
C ALA A 271 -5.42 6.66 -15.66
N LEU A 272 -5.16 5.49 -16.23
CA LEU A 272 -6.16 4.46 -16.46
C LEU A 272 -6.58 3.78 -15.15
N GLY A 273 -5.60 3.35 -14.35
CA GLY A 273 -5.80 2.66 -13.10
C GLY A 273 -6.49 3.56 -12.08
N ASN A 274 -5.81 4.60 -11.62
CA ASN A 274 -6.29 5.49 -10.56
C ASN A 274 -7.44 6.40 -11.04
N GLY A 275 -7.54 6.68 -12.34
CA GLY A 275 -8.64 7.48 -12.90
C GLY A 275 -9.98 6.76 -12.95
N LEU A 276 -10.01 5.43 -13.04
CA LEU A 276 -11.27 4.69 -13.18
C LEU A 276 -11.27 3.33 -12.49
N PHE A 277 -10.36 2.42 -12.86
CA PHE A 277 -10.49 1.01 -12.51
C PHE A 277 -10.24 0.74 -11.04
N VAL A 278 -9.25 1.35 -10.43
CA VAL A 278 -8.91 1.19 -9.01
C VAL A 278 -10.00 1.76 -8.10
N PRO A 279 -10.53 2.98 -8.33
CA PRO A 279 -11.70 3.46 -7.60
C PRO A 279 -12.92 2.54 -7.71
N VAL A 280 -13.21 2.04 -8.91
CA VAL A 280 -14.33 1.09 -9.14
C VAL A 280 -14.10 -0.22 -8.39
N PHE A 281 -12.86 -0.73 -8.35
CA PHE A 281 -12.50 -1.90 -7.54
C PHE A 281 -12.82 -1.68 -6.05
N PHE A 282 -12.43 -0.54 -5.47
CA PHE A 282 -12.72 -0.28 -4.07
C PHE A 282 -14.21 -0.09 -3.77
N VAL A 283 -14.96 0.56 -4.68
CA VAL A 283 -16.42 0.63 -4.56
C VAL A 283 -17.02 -0.77 -4.64
N TYR A 284 -16.57 -1.60 -5.58
CA TYR A 284 -17.04 -2.97 -5.73
C TYR A 284 -16.76 -3.82 -4.47
N SER A 285 -15.55 -3.72 -3.93
CA SER A 285 -15.17 -4.41 -2.68
C SER A 285 -16.04 -3.98 -1.49
N GLY A 286 -16.42 -2.69 -1.44
CA GLY A 286 -17.33 -2.18 -0.42
C GLY A 286 -18.74 -2.76 -0.50
N ILE A 287 -19.23 -3.13 -1.72
CA ILE A 287 -20.54 -3.73 -1.92
C ILE A 287 -20.68 -5.08 -1.19
N GLY A 288 -19.59 -5.85 -1.11
CA GLY A 288 -19.54 -7.15 -0.44
C GLY A 288 -19.50 -7.06 1.10
N ILE A 289 -19.38 -5.87 1.70
CA ILE A 289 -19.29 -5.73 3.15
C ILE A 289 -20.66 -5.83 3.82
N GLU A 290 -20.81 -6.81 4.70
CA GLU A 290 -21.99 -6.99 5.54
C GLU A 290 -21.92 -6.14 6.80
N LEU A 291 -22.52 -4.95 6.81
CA LEU A 291 -22.53 -4.05 7.97
C LEU A 291 -23.12 -4.68 9.23
N ALA A 292 -24.13 -5.55 9.10
CA ALA A 292 -24.73 -6.26 10.23
C ALA A 292 -23.69 -7.13 10.93
N ALA A 293 -22.89 -7.90 10.17
CA ALA A 293 -21.83 -8.74 10.70
C ALA A 293 -20.74 -7.94 11.43
N VAL A 294 -20.39 -6.76 10.91
CA VAL A 294 -19.44 -5.86 11.55
C VAL A 294 -20.00 -5.32 12.88
N GLY A 295 -21.29 -4.94 12.89
CA GLY A 295 -21.99 -4.47 14.10
C GLY A 295 -22.18 -5.55 15.18
N GLU A 296 -22.34 -6.82 14.79
CA GLU A 296 -22.46 -7.94 15.71
C GLU A 296 -21.13 -8.39 16.33
N ARG A 297 -20.00 -8.12 15.65
CA ARG A 297 -18.65 -8.58 16.07
C ARG A 297 -17.66 -7.40 16.31
N PRO A 298 -18.02 -6.36 17.09
CA PRO A 298 -17.11 -5.21 17.31
C PRO A 298 -15.82 -5.62 18.03
N GLY A 299 -15.88 -6.68 18.86
CA GLY A 299 -14.71 -7.25 19.53
C GLY A 299 -13.70 -7.86 18.55
N LEU A 300 -14.17 -8.49 17.46
CA LEU A 300 -13.30 -9.02 16.40
C LEU A 300 -12.63 -7.88 15.62
N LEU A 301 -13.39 -6.84 15.28
CA LEU A 301 -12.86 -5.65 14.61
C LEU A 301 -11.75 -4.97 15.43
N ALA A 302 -12.04 -4.65 16.68
CA ALA A 302 -11.08 -4.01 17.58
C ALA A 302 -9.88 -4.94 17.87
N GLY A 303 -10.14 -6.24 18.08
CA GLY A 303 -9.12 -7.26 18.28
C GLY A 303 -8.20 -7.42 17.09
N PHE A 304 -8.73 -7.42 15.86
CA PHE A 304 -7.91 -7.51 14.65
C PHE A 304 -7.02 -6.28 14.48
N VAL A 305 -7.53 -5.06 14.68
CA VAL A 305 -6.72 -3.84 14.61
C VAL A 305 -5.63 -3.86 15.69
N ALA A 306 -5.96 -4.25 16.92
CA ALA A 306 -4.99 -4.36 18.00
C ALA A 306 -3.91 -5.42 17.69
N LEU A 307 -4.30 -6.58 17.17
CA LEU A 307 -3.38 -7.64 16.76
C LEU A 307 -2.49 -7.20 15.58
N LEU A 308 -3.05 -6.48 14.62
CA LEU A 308 -2.29 -5.94 13.49
C LEU A 308 -1.19 -4.98 13.99
N LEU A 309 -1.52 -4.10 14.93
CA LEU A 309 -0.52 -3.23 15.56
C LEU A 309 0.52 -4.05 16.36
N LEU A 310 0.09 -5.04 17.11
CA LEU A 310 0.98 -5.87 17.93
C LEU A 310 1.90 -6.76 17.07
N ILE A 311 1.36 -7.40 16.03
CA ILE A 311 2.08 -8.39 15.21
C ILE A 311 2.87 -7.73 14.09
N ARG A 312 2.42 -6.58 13.59
CA ARG A 312 3.08 -5.90 12.47
C ARG A 312 3.89 -4.68 12.92
N ALA A 313 3.29 -3.73 13.66
CA ALA A 313 3.98 -2.50 14.04
C ALA A 313 5.08 -2.74 15.08
N LEU A 314 4.82 -3.57 16.11
CA LEU A 314 5.78 -3.78 17.20
C LEU A 314 7.05 -4.52 16.75
N PRO A 315 7.01 -5.64 16.00
CA PRO A 315 8.22 -6.27 15.46
C PRO A 315 8.97 -5.34 14.50
N LEU A 316 8.27 -4.53 13.71
CA LEU A 316 8.90 -3.57 12.81
C LEU A 316 9.62 -2.49 13.62
N LEU A 317 8.99 -1.92 14.65
CA LEU A 317 9.61 -0.95 15.54
C LEU A 317 10.87 -1.53 16.24
N THR A 318 10.80 -2.78 16.70
CA THR A 318 11.96 -3.47 17.30
C THR A 318 13.05 -3.73 16.27
N SER A 319 12.71 -4.13 15.06
CA SER A 319 13.66 -4.31 13.94
C SER A 319 14.39 -2.99 13.64
N LEU A 320 13.66 -1.86 13.53
CA LEU A 320 14.24 -0.54 13.32
C LEU A 320 15.10 -0.03 14.49
N ALA A 321 14.82 -0.49 15.71
CA ALA A 321 15.64 -0.14 16.87
C ALA A 321 16.95 -0.94 16.91
N LEU A 322 16.98 -2.15 16.35
CA LEU A 322 18.12 -3.06 16.37
C LEU A 322 18.99 -2.97 15.11
N ALA A 323 18.41 -2.67 13.95
CA ALA A 323 19.12 -2.62 12.68
C ALA A 323 20.13 -1.46 12.66
N PRO A 324 21.39 -1.72 12.23
CA PRO A 324 22.44 -0.71 12.22
C PRO A 324 22.10 0.54 11.39
N GLU A 325 21.43 0.34 10.27
CA GLU A 325 21.08 1.39 9.29
C GLU A 325 20.08 2.41 9.86
N THR A 326 19.16 1.94 10.70
CA THR A 326 18.07 2.77 11.28
C THR A 326 18.29 3.11 12.75
N ARG A 327 19.41 2.68 13.35
CA ARG A 327 19.67 2.87 14.78
C ARG A 327 19.68 4.34 15.20
N THR A 328 20.19 5.21 14.33
CA THR A 328 20.29 6.68 14.56
C THR A 328 18.98 7.41 14.27
N MET A 329 18.00 6.76 13.65
CA MET A 329 16.70 7.34 13.34
C MET A 329 15.95 7.71 14.62
N PRO A 330 15.34 8.91 14.70
CA PRO A 330 14.54 9.33 15.85
C PRO A 330 13.38 8.37 16.15
N LEU A 331 13.05 8.18 17.44
CA LEU A 331 11.98 7.25 17.85
C LEU A 331 10.64 7.58 17.19
N GLY A 332 10.30 8.87 17.07
CA GLY A 332 9.04 9.30 16.42
C GLY A 332 8.97 8.91 14.95
N GLU A 333 10.09 8.99 14.23
CA GLU A 333 10.17 8.56 12.83
C GLU A 333 10.04 7.03 12.73
N LYS A 334 10.68 6.27 13.63
CA LYS A 334 10.51 4.80 13.72
C LYS A 334 9.07 4.40 13.98
N ILE A 335 8.39 5.09 14.91
CA ILE A 335 6.97 4.85 15.22
C ILE A 335 6.11 5.16 13.98
N SER A 336 6.34 6.31 13.33
CA SER A 336 5.59 6.71 12.14
C SER A 336 5.76 5.71 10.99
N ALA A 337 7.00 5.30 10.70
CA ALA A 337 7.26 4.29 9.66
C ALA A 337 6.61 2.94 10.00
N SER A 338 6.69 2.51 11.28
CA SER A 338 6.07 1.27 11.73
C SER A 338 4.55 1.30 11.58
N LEU A 339 3.91 2.42 11.91
CA LEU A 339 2.47 2.59 11.75
C LEU A 339 2.07 2.63 10.27
N TYR A 340 2.78 3.37 9.41
CA TYR A 340 2.48 3.38 7.98
C TYR A 340 2.53 1.96 7.38
N CYS A 341 3.50 1.15 7.76
CA CYS A 341 3.62 -0.24 7.29
C CYS A 341 2.53 -1.19 7.83
N THR A 342 1.58 -0.73 8.66
CA THR A 342 0.39 -1.50 9.04
C THR A 342 -0.85 -1.18 8.20
N MET A 343 -0.76 -0.24 7.27
CA MET A 343 -1.85 0.04 6.33
C MET A 343 -1.91 -1.06 5.27
N ALA A 344 -3.05 -1.75 5.17
CA ALA A 344 -3.10 -3.00 4.41
C ALA A 344 -4.39 -3.21 3.60
N LEU A 345 -5.28 -2.21 3.45
CA LEU A 345 -6.62 -2.38 2.89
C LEU A 345 -6.65 -3.13 1.54
N PRO A 346 -5.95 -2.74 0.46
CA PRO A 346 -6.05 -3.43 -0.83
C PRO A 346 -5.71 -4.91 -0.75
N LEU A 347 -4.65 -5.24 -0.02
CA LEU A 347 -4.19 -6.62 0.08
C LEU A 347 -5.10 -7.43 1.02
N ILE A 348 -5.69 -6.82 2.05
CA ILE A 348 -6.71 -7.48 2.89
C ILE A 348 -7.94 -7.79 2.04
N VAL A 349 -8.41 -6.88 1.18
CA VAL A 349 -9.53 -7.12 0.28
C VAL A 349 -9.24 -8.33 -0.63
N ALA A 350 -8.13 -8.31 -1.34
CA ALA A 350 -7.73 -9.40 -2.23
C ALA A 350 -7.58 -10.73 -1.49
N LEU A 351 -6.96 -10.71 -0.30
CA LEU A 351 -6.79 -11.89 0.55
C LEU A 351 -8.14 -12.46 1.02
N THR A 352 -9.05 -11.61 1.49
CA THR A 352 -10.36 -12.06 1.98
C THR A 352 -11.22 -12.62 0.87
N GLU A 353 -11.17 -12.04 -0.34
CA GLU A 353 -11.82 -12.60 -1.54
C GLU A 353 -11.25 -14.00 -1.87
N ALA A 354 -9.91 -14.14 -1.89
CA ALA A 354 -9.27 -15.45 -2.15
C ALA A 354 -9.59 -16.47 -1.05
N ALA A 355 -9.55 -16.07 0.22
CA ALA A 355 -9.84 -16.91 1.37
C ALA A 355 -11.32 -17.36 1.41
N ALA A 356 -12.26 -16.48 1.08
CA ALA A 356 -13.66 -16.81 0.96
C ALA A 356 -13.92 -17.76 -0.23
N ALA A 357 -13.28 -17.52 -1.38
CA ALA A 357 -13.43 -18.36 -2.56
C ALA A 357 -12.95 -19.81 -2.34
N CYS A 358 -11.91 -20.02 -1.52
CA CYS A 358 -11.43 -21.36 -1.16
C CYS A 358 -12.07 -21.96 0.10
N GLY A 359 -13.01 -21.24 0.73
CA GLY A 359 -13.72 -21.68 1.94
C GLY A 359 -12.91 -21.59 3.23
N ALA A 360 -11.76 -20.92 3.21
CA ALA A 360 -10.89 -20.72 4.36
C ALA A 360 -11.42 -19.66 5.35
N MET A 361 -12.38 -18.81 4.90
CA MET A 361 -12.95 -17.73 5.69
C MET A 361 -14.41 -17.53 5.33
N ASP A 362 -15.26 -17.25 6.32
CA ASP A 362 -16.65 -16.88 6.08
C ASP A 362 -16.77 -15.41 5.61
N GLU A 363 -17.85 -15.07 4.90
CA GLU A 363 -18.09 -13.73 4.38
C GLU A 363 -18.19 -12.68 5.49
N GLN A 364 -18.68 -13.08 6.67
CA GLN A 364 -18.79 -12.19 7.83
C GLN A 364 -17.42 -11.80 8.38
N MET A 365 -16.52 -12.77 8.53
CA MET A 365 -15.14 -12.49 8.94
C MET A 365 -14.42 -11.67 7.89
N ALA A 366 -14.56 -11.99 6.62
CA ALA A 366 -14.01 -11.22 5.51
C ALA A 366 -14.44 -9.75 5.59
N SER A 367 -15.75 -9.49 5.81
CA SER A 367 -16.31 -8.14 5.98
C SER A 367 -15.68 -7.39 7.14
N VAL A 368 -15.50 -8.05 8.29
CA VAL A 368 -14.85 -7.44 9.48
C VAL A 368 -13.39 -7.08 9.20
N LEU A 369 -12.64 -7.96 8.51
CA LEU A 369 -11.23 -7.71 8.19
C LEU A 369 -11.08 -6.57 7.19
N VAL A 370 -11.94 -6.48 6.17
CA VAL A 370 -11.93 -5.36 5.21
C VAL A 370 -12.26 -4.04 5.90
N CYS A 371 -13.26 -4.03 6.80
CA CYS A 371 -13.56 -2.85 7.62
C CYS A 371 -12.37 -2.46 8.51
N ALA A 372 -11.68 -3.42 9.12
CA ALA A 372 -10.48 -3.15 9.91
C ALA A 372 -9.35 -2.57 9.05
N GLY A 373 -9.14 -3.12 7.84
CA GLY A 373 -8.20 -2.58 6.86
C GLY A 373 -8.54 -1.12 6.50
N ALA A 374 -9.82 -0.82 6.20
CA ALA A 374 -10.27 0.54 5.92
C ALA A 374 -10.04 1.48 7.12
N LEU A 375 -10.28 1.00 8.33
CA LEU A 375 -10.03 1.76 9.56
C LEU A 375 -8.55 2.08 9.73
N THR A 376 -7.63 1.17 9.41
CA THR A 376 -6.18 1.45 9.48
C THR A 376 -5.78 2.54 8.50
N VAL A 377 -6.28 2.48 7.26
CA VAL A 377 -6.00 3.50 6.22
C VAL A 377 -6.59 4.87 6.59
N LEU A 378 -7.71 4.90 7.31
CA LEU A 378 -8.32 6.13 7.82
C LEU A 378 -7.52 6.72 8.99
N VAL A 379 -7.21 5.89 10.00
CA VAL A 379 -6.75 6.36 11.32
C VAL A 379 -5.22 6.60 11.34
N ILE A 380 -4.44 5.74 10.69
CA ILE A 380 -2.98 5.82 10.74
C ILE A 380 -2.42 7.13 10.18
N PRO A 381 -2.84 7.64 9.01
CA PRO A 381 -2.34 8.93 8.53
C PRO A 381 -2.68 10.10 9.45
N ILE A 382 -3.80 10.02 10.16
CA ILE A 382 -4.19 11.03 11.15
C ILE A 382 -3.28 10.96 12.38
N ILE A 383 -3.09 9.76 12.94
CA ILE A 383 -2.22 9.55 14.11
C ILE A 383 -0.78 9.95 13.78
N THR A 384 -0.24 9.52 12.63
CA THR A 384 1.13 9.85 12.24
C THR A 384 1.31 11.35 11.99
N SER A 385 0.30 12.05 11.46
CA SER A 385 0.36 13.50 11.30
C SER A 385 0.36 14.24 12.63
N LEU A 386 -0.33 13.73 13.63
CA LEU A 386 -0.35 14.28 14.99
C LEU A 386 0.97 13.95 15.72
N SER A 387 1.48 12.72 15.58
CA SER A 387 2.72 12.30 16.24
C SER A 387 3.95 13.01 15.69
N VAL A 388 4.03 13.25 14.37
CA VAL A 388 5.12 14.04 13.77
C VAL A 388 5.06 15.49 14.27
N ARG A 389 3.88 16.07 14.44
CA ARG A 389 3.71 17.41 15.02
C ARG A 389 4.12 17.45 16.50
N ALA A 390 3.75 16.44 17.28
CA ALA A 390 4.09 16.34 18.71
C ALA A 390 5.59 16.06 18.96
N VAL A 391 6.27 15.32 18.06
CA VAL A 391 7.70 15.00 18.16
C VAL A 391 8.59 16.08 17.54
N ALA A 392 8.07 16.90 16.62
CA ALA A 392 8.76 18.08 16.11
C ALA A 392 8.85 19.20 17.20
N ALA A 393 7.87 19.32 18.07
CA ALA A 393 7.99 20.02 19.34
C ALA A 393 8.90 19.18 20.26
N HIS A 394 9.99 19.77 20.78
CA HIS A 394 10.93 19.06 21.69
C HIS A 394 10.13 18.35 22.81
N PRO A 395 10.07 17.00 22.84
CA PRO A 395 9.16 16.31 23.75
C PRO A 395 9.53 16.54 25.24
N VAL A 396 10.78 16.85 25.51
CA VAL A 396 11.26 17.10 26.88
C VAL A 396 10.92 18.53 27.34
N ASP A 397 11.11 19.51 26.49
CA ASP A 397 10.85 20.92 26.81
C ASP A 397 9.33 21.20 26.85
N ALA A 398 8.58 20.69 25.85
CA ALA A 398 7.12 20.83 25.82
C ALA A 398 6.42 20.09 26.97
N VAL A 399 6.90 18.91 27.39
CA VAL A 399 6.36 18.18 28.55
C VAL A 399 6.73 18.90 29.85
N HIS A 400 7.92 19.50 29.93
CA HIS A 400 8.32 20.27 31.11
C HIS A 400 7.46 21.55 31.24
N GLU A 401 7.22 22.24 30.15
CA GLU A 401 6.43 23.47 30.09
C GLU A 401 4.92 23.21 30.34
N VAL A 402 4.39 22.10 29.81
CA VAL A 402 3.03 21.64 30.11
C VAL A 402 2.89 21.18 31.58
N MET A 403 3.94 20.59 32.18
CA MET A 403 3.91 20.22 33.59
C MET A 403 4.02 21.43 34.52
N GLU A 404 4.70 22.50 34.11
CA GLU A 404 4.80 23.76 34.84
C GLU A 404 3.54 24.64 34.69
N HIS A 405 2.89 24.63 33.51
CA HIS A 405 1.72 25.45 33.19
C HIS A 405 0.57 24.68 32.53
N PRO A 406 -0.12 23.79 33.27
CA PRO A 406 -1.13 22.90 32.72
C PRO A 406 -2.40 23.61 32.19
N HIS A 407 -2.58 24.89 32.45
CA HIS A 407 -3.72 25.68 31.98
C HIS A 407 -3.49 26.31 30.61
N ASP A 408 -2.25 26.43 30.14
CA ASP A 408 -1.89 27.13 28.89
C ASP A 408 -1.57 26.16 27.73
N LEU A 409 -2.07 24.96 27.81
CA LEU A 409 -1.81 23.83 26.88
C LEU A 409 -2.08 24.18 25.39
N ARG A 410 -3.06 25.04 25.13
CA ARG A 410 -3.39 25.50 23.76
C ARG A 410 -2.37 26.51 23.22
N GLU A 411 -1.87 27.37 24.06
CA GLU A 411 -0.93 28.43 23.72
C GLU A 411 0.47 27.84 23.49
N ILE A 412 0.93 26.98 24.37
CA ILE A 412 2.18 26.23 24.28
C ILE A 412 2.22 25.39 22.99
N VAL A 413 1.15 24.64 22.69
CA VAL A 413 1.05 23.84 21.47
C VAL A 413 1.02 24.71 20.22
N HIS A 414 0.41 25.89 20.28
CA HIS A 414 0.34 26.82 19.16
C HIS A 414 1.72 27.46 18.87
N GLU A 415 2.43 27.89 19.90
CA GLU A 415 3.74 28.52 19.80
C GLU A 415 4.81 27.56 19.25
N HIS A 416 4.84 26.34 19.77
CA HIS A 416 5.72 25.28 19.25
C HIS A 416 5.34 24.86 17.80
N HIS A 417 4.07 24.99 17.42
CA HIS A 417 3.62 24.69 16.07
C HIS A 417 4.06 25.76 15.06
N VAL A 418 3.93 27.04 15.39
CA VAL A 418 4.35 28.15 14.55
C VAL A 418 5.87 28.08 14.31
N HIS A 419 6.63 27.83 15.36
CA HIS A 419 8.09 27.73 15.28
C HIS A 419 8.56 26.54 14.43
N ALA A 420 7.90 25.38 14.54
CA ALA A 420 8.19 24.22 13.71
C ALA A 420 7.85 24.47 12.22
N HIS A 421 6.82 25.26 11.96
CA HIS A 421 6.39 25.60 10.60
C HIS A 421 7.38 26.58 9.94
N GLU A 422 7.86 27.59 10.65
CA GLU A 422 8.85 28.54 10.15
C GLU A 422 10.17 27.85 9.78
N VAL A 423 10.68 26.95 10.63
CA VAL A 423 11.89 26.16 10.35
C VAL A 423 11.68 25.23 9.14
N ALA A 424 10.48 24.68 8.98
CA ALA A 424 10.18 23.81 7.85
C ALA A 424 10.07 24.59 6.52
N GLU A 425 9.54 25.82 6.54
CA GLU A 425 9.48 26.69 5.36
C GLU A 425 10.87 27.19 4.94
N GLU A 426 11.71 27.62 5.88
CA GLU A 426 13.09 28.01 5.58
C GLU A 426 13.90 26.85 4.95
N LEU A 427 13.73 25.62 5.46
CA LEU A 427 14.36 24.43 4.89
C LEU A 427 13.84 24.10 3.48
N ARG A 428 12.55 24.35 3.20
CA ARG A 428 11.96 24.15 1.87
C ARG A 428 12.48 25.17 0.85
N GLU A 429 12.64 26.41 1.27
CA GLU A 429 13.21 27.49 0.42
C GLU A 429 14.67 27.24 0.11
N GLU A 430 15.46 26.86 1.11
CA GLU A 430 16.87 26.54 0.95
C GLU A 430 17.08 25.31 0.04
N ARG A 431 16.21 24.28 0.17
CA ARG A 431 16.22 23.10 -0.70
C ARG A 431 15.87 23.44 -2.15
N ARG A 432 14.93 24.36 -2.38
CA ARG A 432 14.57 24.83 -3.71
C ARG A 432 15.73 25.54 -4.38
N HIS A 433 16.40 26.45 -3.65
CA HIS A 433 17.58 27.17 -4.12
C HIS A 433 18.74 26.23 -4.51
N LEU A 434 19.02 25.24 -3.67
CA LEU A 434 20.09 24.27 -3.93
C LEU A 434 19.76 23.34 -5.11
N HIS A 435 18.49 23.02 -5.30
CA HIS A 435 18.03 22.22 -6.46
C HIS A 435 18.15 23.02 -7.78
N GLU A 436 17.87 24.32 -7.74
CA GLU A 436 18.09 25.24 -8.88
C GLU A 436 19.57 25.40 -9.20
N GLU A 437 20.46 25.32 -8.21
CA GLU A 437 21.91 25.36 -8.36
C GLU A 437 22.53 23.99 -8.73
N GLY A 438 21.73 22.93 -8.85
CA GLY A 438 22.20 21.57 -9.21
C GLY A 438 22.97 20.85 -8.09
N VAL A 439 22.89 21.32 -6.85
CA VAL A 439 23.59 20.74 -5.69
C VAL A 439 22.66 19.73 -4.99
N GLN A 440 23.01 18.46 -5.02
CA GLN A 440 22.36 17.42 -4.21
C GLN A 440 22.99 17.37 -2.81
N LEU A 441 22.23 17.75 -1.79
CA LEU A 441 22.66 17.59 -0.39
C LEU A 441 22.58 16.12 0.03
N SER A 442 23.63 15.63 0.70
CA SER A 442 23.55 14.33 1.37
C SER A 442 22.59 14.41 2.56
N SER A 443 22.01 13.26 2.96
CA SER A 443 21.12 13.19 4.14
C SER A 443 21.79 13.71 5.43
N ALA A 444 23.11 13.55 5.57
CA ALA A 444 23.88 14.04 6.70
C ALA A 444 23.99 15.58 6.70
N ASP A 445 24.20 16.20 5.55
CA ASP A 445 24.28 17.66 5.41
C ASP A 445 22.93 18.32 5.65
N PHE A 446 21.84 17.67 5.23
CA PHE A 446 20.48 18.12 5.49
C PHE A 446 20.13 18.11 6.99
N LEU A 447 20.51 17.04 7.70
CA LEU A 447 20.29 16.94 9.16
C LEU A 447 21.15 17.95 9.94
N ALA A 448 22.39 18.19 9.52
CA ALA A 448 23.27 19.19 10.12
C ALA A 448 22.70 20.60 9.95
N ARG A 449 22.20 20.95 8.77
CA ARG A 449 21.59 22.25 8.47
C ARG A 449 20.26 22.45 9.20
N ARG A 450 19.43 21.42 9.30
CA ARG A 450 18.21 21.44 10.11
C ARG A 450 18.51 21.70 11.58
N ALA A 451 19.56 21.10 12.11
CA ALA A 451 20.01 21.34 13.49
C ALA A 451 20.54 22.77 13.69
N GLU A 452 21.21 23.33 12.69
CA GLU A 452 21.76 24.70 12.73
C GLU A 452 20.64 25.75 12.65
N LEU A 453 19.66 25.61 11.75
CA LEU A 453 18.49 26.48 11.66
C LEU A 453 17.68 26.47 12.96
N ARG A 454 17.47 25.28 13.56
CA ARG A 454 16.84 25.17 14.88
C ARG A 454 17.59 25.92 15.98
N ARG A 455 18.94 25.92 15.96
CA ARG A 455 19.74 26.70 16.92
C ARG A 455 19.59 28.20 16.71
N ARG A 456 19.55 28.68 15.47
CA ARG A 456 19.37 30.10 15.15
C ARG A 456 18.01 30.65 15.60
N HIS A 457 16.96 29.87 15.43
CA HIS A 457 15.61 30.26 15.88
C HIS A 457 15.41 30.20 17.40
N ARG A 458 16.21 29.41 18.11
CA ARG A 458 16.18 29.30 19.59
C ARG A 458 16.77 30.53 20.31
N HIS A 459 17.45 31.40 19.60
CA HIS A 459 18.09 32.63 20.13
C HIS A 459 17.42 33.92 19.64
N ARG A 460 16.31 33.80 18.89
CA ARG A 460 15.39 34.91 18.57
C ARG A 460 14.13 34.83 19.44
#